data_6b006f46b73da5fda999990baaedfe07
#
_entry.id   6b006f46b73da5fda999990baaedfe07
#
_cell.length_a   1.000
_cell.length_b   1.000
_cell.length_c   1.000
_cell.angle_alpha   90.00
_cell.angle_beta   90.00
_cell.angle_gamma   90.00
#
_symmetry.space_group_name_H-M   'P 1'
#
loop_
_entity.id
_entity.type
_entity.pdbx_description
1 polymer ?
#
loop_
_entity_poly.entity_id
_entity_poly.type
_entity_poly.pdbx_seq_one_letter_code
_entity_poly.pdbx_strand_id
1 'polypeptide(L)'
;MQELYRLIEKMIKDAGYPGVVDGEELYNNICDEMEEKENGSYLLMIKGEGNVHFECRVDIMDDQFDLPYVDIHAGDQVYHVDFDAE
;
A
#
# COMPACT_ATOMS: atom_id res chain seq x y z
N MET A 1 -16.14 -1.91 -0.15
CA MET A 1 -14.77 -2.34 0.15
C MET A 1 -14.11 -3.09 -0.99
N GLN A 2 -14.83 -3.96 -1.71
CA GLN A 2 -14.22 -4.67 -2.85
C GLN A 2 -13.76 -3.71 -3.94
N GLU A 3 -14.45 -2.61 -4.14
CA GLU A 3 -14.02 -1.60 -5.13
C GLU A 3 -12.67 -0.98 -4.77
N LEU A 4 -12.43 -0.76 -3.48
CA LEU A 4 -11.14 -0.24 -3.02
C LEU A 4 -10.02 -1.23 -3.29
N TYR A 5 -10.24 -2.52 -3.01
CA TYR A 5 -9.23 -3.54 -3.25
C TYR A 5 -8.90 -3.66 -4.73
N ARG A 6 -9.91 -3.60 -5.59
CA ARG A 6 -9.72 -3.63 -7.04
C ARG A 6 -8.98 -2.40 -7.55
N LEU A 7 -9.27 -1.24 -6.96
CA LEU A 7 -8.57 -0.01 -7.32
C LEU A 7 -7.08 -0.11 -6.96
N ILE A 8 -6.78 -0.62 -5.78
CA ILE A 8 -5.39 -0.82 -5.36
C ILE A 8 -4.66 -1.74 -6.34
N GLU A 9 -5.28 -2.86 -6.67
CA GLU A 9 -4.68 -3.83 -7.61
C GLU A 9 -4.49 -3.24 -8.99
N LYS A 10 -5.47 -2.48 -9.47
CA LYS A 10 -5.38 -1.82 -10.77
C LYS A 10 -4.26 -0.79 -10.81
N MET A 11 -4.14 0.02 -9.78
CA MET A 11 -3.11 1.05 -9.75
C MET A 11 -1.71 0.45 -9.68
N ILE A 12 -1.57 -0.64 -8.94
CA ILE A 12 -0.29 -1.37 -8.89
C ILE A 12 0.06 -1.90 -10.28
N LYS A 13 -0.90 -2.48 -10.97
CA LYS A 13 -0.70 -2.99 -12.32
C LYS A 13 -0.35 -1.87 -13.29
N ASP A 14 -1.06 -0.75 -13.19
CA ASP A 14 -0.83 0.41 -14.05
C ASP A 14 0.55 1.04 -13.83
N ALA A 15 1.12 0.87 -12.65
CA ALA A 15 2.48 1.33 -12.34
C ALA A 15 3.55 0.46 -13.00
N GLY A 16 3.17 -0.67 -13.61
CA GLY A 16 4.10 -1.54 -14.33
C GLY A 16 4.58 -2.74 -13.55
N TYR A 17 4.08 -2.95 -12.34
CA TYR A 17 4.50 -4.09 -11.55
C TYR A 17 3.99 -5.39 -12.19
N PRO A 18 4.88 -6.33 -12.53
CA PRO A 18 4.49 -7.54 -13.27
C PRO A 18 3.86 -8.63 -12.41
N GLY A 19 3.98 -8.52 -11.09
CA GLY A 19 3.46 -9.53 -10.18
C GLY A 19 1.97 -9.36 -9.89
N VAL A 20 1.41 -10.32 -9.19
CA VAL A 20 0.03 -10.25 -8.73
C VAL A 20 0.02 -9.84 -7.27
N VAL A 21 -0.79 -8.86 -6.93
CA VAL A 21 -0.94 -8.38 -5.55
C VAL A 21 -2.39 -8.53 -5.15
N ASP A 22 -2.63 -9.12 -3.98
CA ASP A 22 -3.97 -9.21 -3.41
C ASP A 22 -4.22 -7.89 -2.64
N GLY A 23 -5.06 -7.03 -3.23
CA GLY A 23 -5.35 -5.72 -2.64
C GLY A 23 -6.03 -5.82 -1.29
N GLU A 24 -6.89 -6.81 -1.08
CA GLU A 24 -7.53 -7.03 0.21
C GLU A 24 -6.52 -7.40 1.28
N GLU A 25 -5.62 -8.32 0.99
CA GLU A 25 -4.59 -8.73 1.93
C GLU A 25 -3.66 -7.56 2.28
N LEU A 26 -3.24 -6.81 1.27
CA LEU A 26 -2.38 -5.65 1.49
C LEU A 26 -3.08 -4.61 2.38
N TYR A 27 -4.34 -4.30 2.07
CA TYR A 27 -5.11 -3.33 2.84
C TYR A 27 -5.30 -3.78 4.29
N ASN A 28 -5.62 -5.06 4.48
CA ASN A 28 -5.80 -5.61 5.83
C ASN A 28 -4.50 -5.57 6.64
N ASN A 29 -3.38 -5.83 6.01
CA ASN A 29 -2.07 -5.75 6.66
C ASN A 29 -1.77 -4.30 7.09
N ILE A 30 -2.12 -3.34 6.25
CA ILE A 30 -1.96 -1.92 6.59
C ILE A 30 -2.84 -1.56 7.78
N CYS A 31 -4.10 -1.99 7.76
CA CYS A 31 -5.03 -1.72 8.85
C CYS A 31 -4.55 -2.32 10.17
N ASP A 32 -4.04 -3.55 10.15
CA ASP A 32 -3.53 -4.21 11.34
C ASP A 32 -2.35 -3.45 11.95
N GLU A 33 -1.46 -2.94 11.10
CA GLU A 33 -0.31 -2.16 11.57
C GLU A 33 -0.72 -0.80 12.13
N MET A 34 -1.84 -0.26 11.67
CA MET A 34 -2.32 1.06 12.07
C MET A 34 -3.30 1.04 13.24
N GLU A 35 -3.71 -0.15 13.70
CA GLU A 35 -4.83 -0.30 14.64
C GLU A 35 -4.67 0.50 15.93
N GLU A 36 -3.44 0.63 16.44
CA GLU A 36 -3.18 1.33 17.71
C GLU A 36 -2.37 2.61 17.51
N LYS A 37 -2.27 3.11 16.28
CA LYS A 37 -1.48 4.31 16.00
C LYS A 37 -2.25 5.58 16.27
N GLU A 38 -1.56 6.58 16.76
CA GLU A 38 -2.11 7.92 16.96
C GLU A 38 -2.06 8.71 15.65
N ASN A 39 -2.68 9.89 15.64
CA ASN A 39 -2.61 10.79 14.49
C ASN A 39 -1.17 11.07 14.10
N GLY A 40 -0.88 11.09 12.83
CA GLY A 40 0.45 11.35 12.30
C GLY A 40 0.69 10.65 10.98
N SER A 41 1.89 10.80 10.49
CA SER A 41 2.34 10.17 9.23
C SER A 41 3.26 9.01 9.55
N TYR A 42 3.01 7.88 8.92
CA TYR A 42 3.77 6.65 9.17
C TYR A 42 4.23 6.04 7.86
N LEU A 43 5.37 5.38 7.93
CA LEU A 43 5.91 4.63 6.80
C LEU A 43 5.97 3.16 7.22
N LEU A 44 5.18 2.33 6.56
CA LEU A 44 5.08 0.92 6.89
C LEU A 44 5.82 0.06 5.87
N MET A 45 6.47 -0.97 6.37
CA MET A 45 7.10 -1.98 5.51
C MET A 45 6.31 -3.26 5.64
N ILE A 46 5.67 -3.67 4.55
CA ILE A 46 4.89 -4.90 4.51
C ILE A 46 5.61 -5.89 3.61
N LYS A 47 5.88 -7.05 4.14
CA LYS A 47 6.59 -8.08 3.38
C LYS A 47 5.64 -8.76 2.39
N GLY A 48 6.07 -8.85 1.13
CA GLY A 48 5.39 -9.63 0.12
C GLY A 48 6.04 -10.99 -0.06
N GLU A 49 5.81 -11.61 -1.19
CA GLU A 49 6.40 -12.91 -1.50
C GLU A 49 7.83 -12.73 -2.05
N GLY A 50 8.72 -13.65 -1.67
CA GLY A 50 10.09 -13.66 -2.14
C GLY A 50 10.85 -12.41 -1.73
N ASN A 51 11.44 -11.73 -2.71
CA ASN A 51 12.23 -10.51 -2.48
C ASN A 51 11.40 -9.22 -2.60
N VAL A 52 10.09 -9.33 -2.49
CA VAL A 52 9.19 -8.19 -2.64
C VAL A 52 8.77 -7.66 -1.28
N HIS A 53 8.79 -6.34 -1.13
CA HIS A 53 8.18 -5.70 0.03
C HIS A 53 7.53 -4.39 -0.40
N PHE A 54 6.53 -3.97 0.38
CA PHE A 54 5.75 -2.79 0.11
C PHE A 54 6.06 -1.73 1.15
N GLU A 55 6.50 -0.57 0.70
CA GLU A 55 6.72 0.58 1.56
C GLU A 55 5.50 1.50 1.43
N CYS A 56 4.66 1.51 2.46
CA CYS A 56 3.38 2.18 2.42
C CYS A 56 3.41 3.44 3.27
N ARG A 57 3.10 4.58 2.66
CA ARG A 57 2.92 5.82 3.41
C ARG A 57 1.47 5.86 3.88
N VAL A 58 1.26 6.04 5.17
CA VAL A 58 -0.07 6.13 5.76
C VAL A 58 -0.15 7.36 6.64
N ASP A 59 -1.19 8.16 6.45
CA ASP A 59 -1.46 9.33 7.27
C ASP A 59 -2.73 9.07 8.06
N ILE A 60 -2.69 9.28 9.38
CA ILE A 60 -3.84 9.08 10.26
C ILE A 60 -4.27 10.45 10.79
N MET A 61 -5.57 10.73 10.66
CA MET A 61 -6.16 11.95 11.20
C MET A 61 -7.60 11.67 11.62
N ASP A 62 -7.90 11.88 12.90
CA ASP A 62 -9.25 11.83 13.47
C ASP A 62 -10.00 10.53 13.12
N ASP A 63 -9.36 9.38 13.39
CA ASP A 63 -9.90 8.04 13.16
C ASP A 63 -10.04 7.66 11.67
N GLN A 64 -9.53 8.49 10.79
CA GLN A 64 -9.47 8.18 9.37
C GLN A 64 -8.03 8.01 8.95
N PHE A 65 -7.79 7.16 7.97
CA PHE A 65 -6.45 7.08 7.41
C PHE A 65 -6.48 7.21 5.89
N ASP A 66 -5.38 7.74 5.38
CA ASP A 66 -5.17 7.93 3.96
C ASP A 66 -3.92 7.17 3.55
N LEU A 67 -3.93 6.67 2.32
CA LEU A 67 -2.80 5.94 1.76
C LEU A 67 -2.33 6.70 0.51
N PRO A 68 -1.48 7.72 0.69
CA PRO A 68 -1.09 8.55 -0.46
C PRO A 68 -0.24 7.82 -1.48
N TYR A 69 0.64 6.91 -1.07
CA TYR A 69 1.43 6.16 -2.02
C TYR A 69 1.93 4.84 -1.44
N VAL A 70 2.32 3.94 -2.32
CA VAL A 70 3.00 2.69 -1.98
C VAL A 70 4.15 2.51 -2.96
N ASP A 71 5.34 2.23 -2.45
CA ASP A 71 6.48 1.86 -3.26
C ASP A 71 6.69 0.35 -3.14
N ILE A 72 6.70 -0.33 -4.28
CA ILE A 72 6.90 -1.78 -4.32
C ILE A 72 8.36 -2.03 -4.67
N HIS A 73 9.09 -2.61 -3.72
CA HIS A 73 10.48 -2.98 -3.90
C HIS A 73 10.55 -4.44 -4.30
N ALA A 74 10.95 -4.70 -5.53
CA ALA A 74 11.02 -6.04 -6.10
C ALA A 74 12.44 -6.28 -6.63
N GLY A 75 13.31 -6.84 -5.80
CA GLY A 75 14.72 -6.99 -6.13
C GLY A 75 15.38 -5.63 -6.32
N ASP A 76 15.91 -5.38 -7.52
CA ASP A 76 16.56 -4.11 -7.85
C ASP A 76 15.60 -3.06 -8.42
N GLN A 77 14.31 -3.40 -8.54
CA GLN A 77 13.33 -2.51 -9.13
C GLN A 77 12.42 -1.91 -8.06
N VAL A 78 12.02 -0.67 -8.28
CA VAL A 78 11.04 0.01 -7.40
C VAL A 78 9.91 0.51 -8.28
N TYR A 79 8.68 0.17 -7.91
CA TYR A 79 7.48 0.62 -8.61
C TYR A 79 6.70 1.55 -7.69
N HIS A 80 6.62 2.80 -8.08
CA HIS A 80 5.91 3.81 -7.29
C HIS A 80 4.43 3.85 -7.70
N VAL A 81 3.54 3.65 -6.72
CA VAL A 81 2.11 3.71 -6.92
C VAL A 81 1.56 4.91 -6.16
N ASP A 82 1.12 5.92 -6.87
CA ASP A 82 0.63 7.16 -6.28
C ASP A 82 -0.89 7.18 -6.31
N PHE A 83 -1.50 7.01 -5.13
CA PHE A 83 -2.95 6.97 -5.00
C PHE A 83 -3.59 8.36 -4.97
N ASP A 84 -2.80 9.40 -4.70
CA ASP A 84 -3.28 10.78 -4.70
C ASP A 84 -3.11 11.46 -6.05
N ALA A 85 -2.45 10.83 -7.01
CA ALA A 85 -2.29 11.38 -8.35
C ALA A 85 -3.62 11.38 -9.09
N GLU A 86 -3.95 12.47 -9.71
CA GLU A 86 -5.14 12.60 -10.54
C GLU A 86 -4.80 12.61 -12.01
#